data_1271735891bc5f9a37575a25540cacc3
#
_entry.id   1271735891bc5f9a37575a25540cacc3
#
_cell.length_a   1.000
_cell.length_b   1.000
_cell.length_c   1.000
_cell.angle_alpha   90.00
_cell.angle_beta   90.00
_cell.angle_gamma   90.00
#
_symmetry.space_group_name_H-M   'P 1'
#
loop_
_entity.id
_entity.type
_entity.pdbx_description
1 polymer ?
#
loop_
_entity_poly.entity_id
_entity_poly.type
_entity_poly.pdbx_seq_one_letter_code
_entity_poly.pdbx_strand_id
1 'polypeptide(L)'
;VPDYGMLPTQPLDADINWKKRLSTITGSFRKEQVAEFLEQKALPALEDVAAEMRRRSLAPEVTRDGGDVLLSVPHGEHGTFSYEVRARAFRAPSFAWAEAHRPGEDDGKRNFRAMARSSEGGHPLDVTGYTSEQLIGDLLNRYAHFRHARRLA
;
A
#
# COMPACT_ATOMS: atom_id res chain seq x y z
N VAL A 1 18.51 -30.54 16.20
CA VAL A 1 17.45 -30.06 15.51
C VAL A 1 16.86 -28.80 16.13
N PRO A 2 17.74 -27.90 16.53
CA PRO A 2 17.29 -26.67 17.20
C PRO A 2 16.46 -25.75 16.31
N ASP A 3 16.63 -25.88 15.00
CA ASP A 3 15.92 -25.02 14.09
C ASP A 3 14.43 -25.29 14.00
N TYR A 4 14.02 -26.45 14.47
CA TYR A 4 12.60 -26.79 14.42
C TYR A 4 11.77 -26.03 15.43
N GLY A 5 12.39 -25.47 16.44
CA GLY A 5 11.70 -24.65 17.40
C GLY A 5 11.12 -23.38 16.81
N MET A 6 11.69 -22.92 15.70
CA MET A 6 11.20 -21.72 15.03
C MET A 6 10.10 -21.99 14.01
N LEU A 7 10.01 -23.21 13.52
CA LEU A 7 9.06 -23.56 12.48
C LEU A 7 7.60 -23.50 12.90
N PRO A 8 7.24 -23.93 14.13
CA PRO A 8 5.85 -23.87 14.54
C PRO A 8 5.30 -22.47 14.70
N THR A 9 6.15 -21.50 15.02
CA THR A 9 5.70 -20.12 15.22
C THR A 9 5.35 -19.45 13.90
N GLN A 10 6.11 -19.71 12.86
CA GLN A 10 5.87 -19.10 11.56
C GLN A 10 4.56 -19.52 10.91
N PRO A 11 4.20 -20.81 10.90
CA PRO A 11 2.89 -21.20 10.38
C PRO A 11 1.72 -20.61 11.16
N LEU A 12 1.84 -20.49 12.47
CA LEU A 12 0.81 -19.88 13.29
C LEU A 12 0.64 -18.41 12.98
N ASP A 13 1.76 -17.71 12.85
CA ASP A 13 1.73 -16.30 12.52
C ASP A 13 1.17 -16.08 11.11
N ALA A 14 1.55 -16.92 10.18
CA ALA A 14 1.02 -16.88 8.83
C ALA A 14 -0.48 -17.15 8.80
N ASP A 15 -0.95 -18.11 9.62
CA ASP A 15 -2.35 -18.43 9.70
C ASP A 15 -3.16 -17.25 10.27
N ILE A 16 -2.67 -16.63 11.32
CA ILE A 16 -3.29 -15.44 11.89
C ILE A 16 -3.28 -14.31 10.88
N ASN A 17 -2.18 -14.14 10.16
CA ASN A 17 -2.05 -13.09 9.17
C ASN A 17 -3.04 -13.24 8.02
N TRP A 18 -3.24 -14.44 7.50
CA TRP A 18 -4.16 -14.60 6.39
C TRP A 18 -5.61 -14.41 6.81
N LYS A 19 -5.98 -14.79 8.00
CA LYS A 19 -7.33 -14.56 8.53
C LYS A 19 -7.59 -13.06 8.71
N LYS A 20 -6.63 -12.38 9.29
CA LYS A 20 -6.69 -10.93 9.43
C LYS A 20 -6.71 -10.26 8.05
N ARG A 21 -5.92 -10.76 7.14
CA ARG A 21 -5.88 -10.26 5.78
C ARG A 21 -7.22 -10.43 5.08
N LEU A 22 -7.84 -11.59 5.23
CA LEU A 22 -9.16 -11.85 4.66
C LEU A 22 -10.20 -10.89 5.24
N SER A 23 -10.16 -10.67 6.54
CA SER A 23 -11.05 -9.71 7.19
C SER A 23 -10.87 -8.31 6.63
N THR A 24 -9.65 -7.89 6.36
CA THR A 24 -9.36 -6.61 5.76
C THR A 24 -9.85 -6.53 4.32
N ILE A 25 -9.63 -7.59 3.54
CA ILE A 25 -10.05 -7.62 2.14
C ILE A 25 -11.57 -7.51 2.01
N THR A 26 -12.31 -8.18 2.90
CA THR A 26 -13.76 -8.21 2.84
C THR A 26 -14.44 -7.09 3.62
N GLY A 27 -13.67 -6.34 4.41
CA GLY A 27 -14.22 -5.27 5.23
C GLY A 27 -14.49 -4.00 4.46
N SER A 28 -15.33 -3.13 5.03
CA SER A 28 -15.59 -1.80 4.52
C SER A 28 -14.93 -0.78 5.43
N PHE A 29 -14.29 0.21 4.84
CA PHE A 29 -13.56 1.22 5.59
C PHE A 29 -14.09 2.61 5.27
N ARG A 30 -14.14 3.45 6.28
CA ARG A 30 -14.49 4.85 6.12
C ARG A 30 -13.28 5.64 5.66
N LYS A 31 -13.54 6.81 5.09
CA LYS A 31 -12.48 7.70 4.62
C LYS A 31 -11.47 8.01 5.72
N GLU A 32 -11.96 8.26 6.93
CA GLU A 32 -11.12 8.61 8.07
C GLU A 32 -10.21 7.46 8.49
N GLN A 33 -10.69 6.23 8.38
CA GLN A 33 -9.89 5.04 8.70
C GLN A 33 -8.74 4.87 7.72
N VAL A 34 -8.99 5.10 6.45
CA VAL A 34 -7.95 5.01 5.42
C VAL A 34 -6.96 6.16 5.57
N ALA A 35 -7.45 7.38 5.85
CA ALA A 35 -6.58 8.51 6.09
C ALA A 35 -5.64 8.27 7.27
N GLU A 36 -6.14 7.68 8.34
CA GLU A 36 -5.34 7.29 9.50
C GLU A 36 -4.28 6.26 9.13
N PHE A 37 -4.66 5.26 8.33
CA PHE A 37 -3.72 4.26 7.84
C PHE A 37 -2.59 4.91 7.03
N LEU A 38 -2.94 5.84 6.14
CA LEU A 38 -1.94 6.54 5.34
C LEU A 38 -0.98 7.34 6.22
N GLU A 39 -1.48 7.97 7.26
CA GLU A 39 -0.64 8.77 8.12
C GLU A 39 0.19 7.93 9.10
N GLN A 40 -0.38 6.88 9.63
CA GLN A 40 0.29 6.08 10.68
C GLN A 40 1.11 4.93 10.15
N LYS A 41 0.81 4.42 8.96
CA LYS A 41 1.50 3.26 8.40
C LYS A 41 2.24 3.60 7.11
N ALA A 42 1.55 4.20 6.15
CA ALA A 42 2.14 4.44 4.84
C ALA A 42 3.23 5.52 4.89
N LEU A 43 2.91 6.68 5.49
CA LEU A 43 3.88 7.77 5.55
C LEU A 43 5.16 7.38 6.29
N PRO A 44 5.09 6.78 7.51
CA PRO A 44 6.30 6.34 8.17
C PRO A 44 7.09 5.29 7.40
N ALA A 45 6.41 4.38 6.70
CA ALA A 45 7.08 3.37 5.88
C ALA A 45 7.88 4.02 4.75
N LEU A 46 7.27 4.97 4.05
CA LEU A 46 7.97 5.69 2.99
C LEU A 46 9.13 6.51 3.53
N GLU A 47 8.95 7.13 4.69
CA GLU A 47 10.02 7.90 5.32
C GLU A 47 11.19 7.01 5.75
N ASP A 48 10.91 5.82 6.25
CA ASP A 48 11.95 4.87 6.61
C ASP A 48 12.76 4.43 5.40
N VAL A 49 12.08 4.14 4.29
CA VAL A 49 12.75 3.78 3.04
C VAL A 49 13.59 4.96 2.54
N ALA A 50 13.03 6.16 2.58
CA ALA A 50 13.75 7.36 2.14
C ALA A 50 15.01 7.59 2.98
N ALA A 51 14.93 7.39 4.29
CA ALA A 51 16.09 7.55 5.16
C ALA A 51 17.20 6.57 4.79
N GLU A 52 16.85 5.31 4.53
CA GLU A 52 17.83 4.31 4.14
C GLU A 52 18.41 4.60 2.75
N MET A 53 17.57 5.06 1.83
CA MET A 53 18.03 5.45 0.50
C MET A 53 19.04 6.61 0.56
N ARG A 54 18.80 7.59 1.44
CA ARG A 54 19.75 8.69 1.62
C ARG A 54 21.09 8.23 2.14
N ARG A 55 21.10 7.23 3.01
CA ARG A 55 22.36 6.61 3.47
C ARG A 55 23.14 5.98 2.34
N ARG A 56 22.46 5.61 1.26
CA ARG A 56 23.06 4.99 0.10
C ARG A 56 23.27 5.98 -1.05
N SER A 57 23.28 7.26 -0.73
CA SER A 57 23.54 8.35 -1.67
C SER A 57 22.47 8.52 -2.74
N LEU A 58 21.26 8.07 -2.47
CA LEU A 58 20.11 8.37 -3.30
C LEU A 58 19.43 9.65 -2.78
N ALA A 59 18.61 10.26 -3.62
CA ALA A 59 17.95 11.52 -3.28
C ALA A 59 16.42 11.38 -3.31
N PRO A 60 15.87 10.56 -2.41
CA PRO A 60 14.42 10.40 -2.36
C PRO A 60 13.73 11.62 -1.78
N GLU A 61 12.51 11.83 -2.18
CA GLU A 61 11.64 12.85 -1.62
C GLU A 61 10.30 12.24 -1.27
N VAL A 62 9.84 12.48 -0.04
CA VAL A 62 8.53 12.03 0.42
C VAL A 62 7.63 13.25 0.52
N THR A 63 6.50 13.20 -0.14
CA THR A 63 5.54 14.30 -0.14
C THR A 63 4.16 13.80 0.24
N ARG A 64 3.34 14.73 0.74
CA ARG A 64 1.94 14.50 1.04
C ARG A 64 1.11 15.47 0.22
N ASP A 65 0.04 14.98 -0.36
CA ASP A 65 -0.86 15.81 -1.13
C ASP A 65 -2.30 15.37 -0.84
N GLY A 66 -3.02 16.22 -0.08
CA GLY A 66 -4.41 15.94 0.24
C GLY A 66 -4.66 14.64 0.97
N GLY A 67 -3.68 14.15 1.74
CA GLY A 67 -3.78 12.88 2.44
C GLY A 67 -3.05 11.74 1.74
N ASP A 68 -2.81 11.86 0.45
CA ASP A 68 -2.03 10.87 -0.29
C ASP A 68 -0.55 11.02 0.04
N VAL A 69 0.19 9.92 -0.04
CA VAL A 69 1.62 9.93 0.25
C VAL A 69 2.37 9.43 -0.98
N LEU A 70 3.49 10.07 -1.27
CA LEU A 70 4.27 9.80 -2.47
C LEU A 70 5.76 9.79 -2.13
N LEU A 71 6.44 8.76 -2.60
CA LEU A 71 7.90 8.71 -2.60
C LEU A 71 8.39 8.88 -4.04
N SER A 72 9.33 9.80 -4.26
CA SER A 72 9.96 10.01 -5.56
C SER A 72 11.46 9.84 -5.43
N VAL A 73 12.06 9.09 -6.33
CA VAL A 73 13.51 8.87 -6.35
C VAL A 73 14.02 9.15 -7.77
N PRO A 74 14.66 10.31 -7.98
CA PRO A 74 15.18 10.61 -9.31
C PRO A 74 16.46 9.83 -9.60
N HIS A 75 16.60 9.41 -10.84
CA HIS A 75 17.77 8.70 -11.34
C HIS A 75 18.32 9.35 -12.60
N GLY A 76 18.34 10.67 -12.63
CA GLY A 76 18.90 11.42 -13.74
C GLY A 76 18.20 11.10 -15.06
N GLU A 77 18.99 10.77 -16.06
CA GLU A 77 18.47 10.44 -17.39
C GLU A 77 17.67 9.13 -17.44
N HIS A 78 17.77 8.29 -16.41
CA HIS A 78 16.99 7.07 -16.33
C HIS A 78 15.56 7.29 -15.85
N GLY A 79 15.21 8.53 -15.56
CA GLY A 79 13.87 8.88 -15.11
C GLY A 79 13.74 8.85 -13.59
N THR A 80 12.52 8.94 -13.13
CA THR A 80 12.21 9.00 -11.70
C THR A 80 11.32 7.83 -11.32
N PHE A 81 11.74 7.10 -10.31
CA PHE A 81 10.88 6.11 -9.70
C PHE A 81 9.91 6.81 -8.74
N SER A 82 8.64 6.44 -8.77
CA SER A 82 7.69 6.93 -7.79
C SER A 82 6.83 5.80 -7.26
N TYR A 83 6.46 5.92 -6.00
CA TYR A 83 5.55 5.01 -5.33
C TYR A 83 4.54 5.84 -4.55
N GLU A 84 3.27 5.58 -4.79
CA GLU A 84 2.20 6.40 -4.26
C GLU A 84 1.16 5.52 -3.58
N VAL A 85 0.68 5.95 -2.40
CA VAL A 85 -0.45 5.31 -1.75
C VAL A 85 -1.55 6.36 -1.59
N ARG A 86 -2.72 6.05 -2.14
CA ARG A 86 -3.85 6.97 -2.20
C ARG A 86 -5.10 6.34 -1.62
N ALA A 87 -5.91 7.17 -0.99
CA ALA A 87 -7.25 6.76 -0.60
C ALA A 87 -8.18 6.84 -1.81
N ARG A 88 -8.88 5.74 -2.08
CA ARG A 88 -9.84 5.66 -3.18
C ARG A 88 -11.17 5.17 -2.68
N ALA A 89 -12.23 5.77 -3.16
CA ALA A 89 -13.58 5.35 -2.85
C ALA A 89 -14.05 4.34 -3.89
N PHE A 90 -14.60 3.25 -3.41
CA PHE A 90 -15.23 2.26 -4.25
C PHE A 90 -16.65 2.06 -3.79
N ARG A 91 -17.56 1.87 -4.73
CA ARG A 91 -18.90 1.44 -4.38
C ARG A 91 -18.84 -0.03 -4.02
N ALA A 92 -19.46 -0.41 -2.91
CA ALA A 92 -19.66 -1.80 -2.62
C ALA A 92 -20.38 -2.43 -3.80
N PRO A 93 -19.98 -3.63 -4.26
CA PRO A 93 -20.73 -4.31 -5.31
C PRO A 93 -22.14 -4.49 -4.82
N SER A 94 -23.04 -3.80 -5.48
CA SER A 94 -24.44 -3.86 -5.15
C SER A 94 -25.12 -4.74 -6.14
N PHE A 95 -26.04 -5.51 -5.64
CA PHE A 95 -27.04 -6.08 -6.51
C PHE A 95 -27.91 -4.91 -6.94
N ALA A 96 -27.78 -4.53 -8.18
CA ALA A 96 -28.25 -3.25 -8.71
C ALA A 96 -29.71 -2.91 -8.39
N TRP A 97 -30.58 -3.90 -8.26
CA TRP A 97 -31.99 -3.61 -8.01
C TRP A 97 -32.25 -3.22 -6.56
N ALA A 98 -31.46 -3.70 -5.62
CA ALA A 98 -31.65 -3.33 -4.21
C ALA A 98 -31.29 -1.88 -3.97
N GLU A 99 -30.33 -1.35 -4.70
CA GLU A 99 -29.94 0.06 -4.57
C GLU A 99 -30.90 1.01 -5.26
N ALA A 100 -31.50 0.58 -6.35
CA ALA A 100 -32.47 1.40 -7.05
C ALA A 100 -33.65 1.76 -6.15
N HIS A 101 -33.86 1.02 -5.09
CA HIS A 101 -34.98 1.26 -4.16
C HIS A 101 -34.56 2.05 -2.92
N ARG A 102 -33.30 2.47 -2.80
CA ARG A 102 -32.83 3.23 -1.65
C ARG A 102 -32.00 4.44 -2.08
N PRO A 103 -32.64 5.39 -2.76
CA PRO A 103 -31.92 6.59 -3.17
C PRO A 103 -31.53 7.40 -1.93
N GLY A 104 -30.27 7.81 -1.88
CA GLY A 104 -29.75 8.61 -0.78
C GLY A 104 -28.91 7.85 0.25
N GLU A 105 -28.90 6.53 0.22
CA GLU A 105 -28.06 5.75 1.11
C GLU A 105 -26.68 5.46 0.53
N ASP A 106 -26.45 5.86 -0.72
CA ASP A 106 -25.20 5.57 -1.43
C ASP A 106 -23.97 6.16 -0.76
N ASP A 107 -24.10 7.34 -0.18
CA ASP A 107 -22.96 8.06 0.40
C ASP A 107 -22.46 7.41 1.69
N GLY A 108 -23.31 6.70 2.42
CA GLY A 108 -22.90 6.00 3.64
C GLY A 108 -22.24 4.65 3.39
N LYS A 109 -22.27 4.14 2.17
CA LYS A 109 -21.81 2.80 1.83
C LYS A 109 -20.57 2.77 0.96
N ARG A 110 -19.89 3.89 0.81
CA ARG A 110 -18.62 3.90 0.09
C ARG A 110 -17.58 3.15 0.89
N ASN A 111 -16.91 2.24 0.22
CA ASN A 111 -15.79 1.52 0.77
C ASN A 111 -14.52 2.23 0.33
N PHE A 112 -13.83 2.83 1.28
CA PHE A 112 -12.56 3.48 0.97
C PHE A 112 -11.43 2.48 1.15
N ARG A 113 -10.50 2.49 0.20
CA ARG A 113 -9.35 1.58 0.22
C ARG A 113 -8.08 2.39 0.01
N ALA A 114 -6.99 1.91 0.58
CA ALA A 114 -5.67 2.45 0.31
C ALA A 114 -5.09 1.71 -0.90
N MET A 115 -4.81 2.44 -1.97
CA MET A 115 -4.33 1.85 -3.22
C MET A 115 -2.91 2.33 -3.49
N ALA A 116 -2.02 1.38 -3.74
CA ALA A 116 -0.62 1.66 -4.06
C ALA A 116 -0.38 1.51 -5.56
N ARG A 117 0.40 2.41 -6.11
CA ARG A 117 0.80 2.36 -7.51
C ARG A 117 2.21 2.94 -7.66
N SER A 118 2.86 2.58 -8.73
CA SER A 118 4.21 3.09 -9.01
C SER A 118 4.31 3.63 -10.42
N SER A 119 5.41 4.33 -10.68
CA SER A 119 5.74 4.83 -12.02
C SER A 119 5.89 3.72 -13.06
N GLU A 120 6.05 2.48 -12.62
CA GLU A 120 6.22 1.34 -13.53
C GLU A 120 4.90 0.86 -14.12
N GLY A 121 3.79 1.47 -13.74
CA GLY A 121 2.48 1.12 -14.28
C GLY A 121 1.89 -0.12 -13.61
N GLY A 122 1.00 -0.78 -14.34
CA GLY A 122 0.26 -1.91 -13.81
C GLY A 122 -0.98 -1.47 -13.05
N HIS A 123 -1.70 -2.46 -12.52
CA HIS A 123 -2.90 -2.18 -11.74
C HIS A 123 -2.53 -1.71 -10.35
N PRO A 124 -3.27 -0.73 -9.79
CA PRO A 124 -3.09 -0.38 -8.40
C PRO A 124 -3.34 -1.59 -7.50
N LEU A 125 -2.55 -1.70 -6.45
CA LEU A 125 -2.67 -2.77 -5.48
C LEU A 125 -3.37 -2.26 -4.24
N ASP A 126 -4.37 -2.99 -3.77
CA ASP A 126 -5.06 -2.67 -2.52
C ASP A 126 -4.16 -3.06 -1.34
N VAL A 127 -3.64 -2.06 -0.66
CA VAL A 127 -2.75 -2.24 0.48
C VAL A 127 -3.41 -1.90 1.81
N THR A 128 -4.74 -1.77 1.81
CA THR A 128 -5.47 -1.49 3.04
C THR A 128 -5.14 -2.52 4.10
N GLY A 129 -4.73 -2.06 5.27
CA GLY A 129 -4.37 -2.95 6.37
C GLY A 129 -2.99 -3.57 6.29
N TYR A 130 -2.19 -3.23 5.30
CA TYR A 130 -0.80 -3.71 5.24
C TYR A 130 -0.02 -3.20 6.45
N THR A 131 0.91 -4.01 6.92
CA THR A 131 1.92 -3.55 7.88
C THR A 131 2.93 -2.66 7.15
N SER A 132 3.70 -1.90 7.92
CA SER A 132 4.78 -1.11 7.34
C SER A 132 5.75 -1.97 6.55
N GLU A 133 6.07 -3.15 7.06
CA GLU A 133 6.98 -4.08 6.36
C GLU A 133 6.40 -4.59 5.05
N GLN A 134 5.11 -4.85 5.01
CA GLN A 134 4.46 -5.28 3.77
C GLN A 134 4.45 -4.17 2.73
N LEU A 135 4.22 -2.93 3.17
CA LEU A 135 4.29 -1.76 2.27
C LEU A 135 5.71 -1.60 1.72
N ILE A 136 6.71 -1.68 2.60
CA ILE A 136 8.10 -1.57 2.18
C ILE A 136 8.46 -2.68 1.20
N GLY A 137 7.99 -3.90 1.46
CA GLY A 137 8.22 -5.03 0.56
C GLY A 137 7.66 -4.78 -0.84
N ASP A 138 6.45 -4.28 -0.93
CA ASP A 138 5.83 -3.95 -2.23
C ASP A 138 6.61 -2.83 -2.93
N LEU A 139 6.95 -1.79 -2.18
CA LEU A 139 7.73 -0.67 -2.71
C LEU A 139 9.07 -1.15 -3.27
N LEU A 140 9.80 -1.96 -2.51
CA LEU A 140 11.11 -2.44 -2.91
C LEU A 140 11.04 -3.37 -4.11
N ASN A 141 10.01 -4.20 -4.20
CA ASN A 141 9.81 -5.03 -5.38
C ASN A 141 9.60 -4.18 -6.62
N ARG A 142 8.84 -3.13 -6.53
CA ARG A 142 8.60 -2.22 -7.65
C ARG A 142 9.86 -1.41 -7.98
N TYR A 143 10.62 -1.01 -6.96
CA TYR A 143 11.86 -0.29 -7.17
C TYR A 143 12.92 -1.19 -7.83
N ALA A 144 13.00 -2.44 -7.40
CA ALA A 144 13.91 -3.41 -8.02
C ALA A 144 13.57 -3.60 -9.50
N HIS A 145 12.28 -3.68 -9.81
CA HIS A 145 11.83 -3.78 -11.19
C HIS A 145 12.21 -2.55 -12.01
N PHE A 146 12.04 -1.37 -11.43
CA PHE A 146 12.45 -0.11 -12.07
C PHE A 146 13.93 -0.14 -12.41
N ARG A 147 14.78 -0.51 -11.45
CA ARG A 147 16.23 -0.55 -11.67
C ARG A 147 16.62 -1.59 -12.70
N HIS A 148 16.00 -2.76 -12.63
CA HIS A 148 16.28 -3.83 -13.57
C HIS A 148 15.89 -3.44 -15.00
N ALA A 149 14.73 -2.86 -15.19
CA ALA A 149 14.24 -2.45 -16.51
C ALA A 149 15.15 -1.40 -17.15
N ARG A 150 15.80 -0.59 -16.33
CA ARG A 150 16.72 0.46 -16.79
C ARG A 150 18.18 0.09 -16.69
N ARG A 151 18.44 -1.14 -16.31
CA ARG A 151 19.80 -1.69 -16.15
C ARG A 151 20.65 -0.85 -15.17
N LEU A 152 20.03 -0.33 -14.15
CA LEU A 152 20.74 0.33 -13.07
C LEU A 152 21.36 -0.74 -12.17
N ALA A 153 22.61 -0.53 -11.81
CA ALA A 153 23.34 -1.46 -10.97
C ALA A 153 22.87 -1.41 -9.51
#